data_cbedcc4d4bd0cd2dae76c17176d7f046
#
_entry.id   cbedcc4d4bd0cd2dae76c17176d7f046
#
_cell.length_a   1.000
_cell.length_b   1.000
_cell.length_c   1.000
_cell.angle_alpha   90.00
_cell.angle_beta   90.00
_cell.angle_gamma   90.00
#
_symmetry.space_group_name_H-M   'P 1'
#
loop_
_entity.id
_entity.type
_entity.pdbx_description
1 polymer ?
#
loop_
_entity_poly.entity_id
_entity_poly.type
_entity_poly.pdbx_seq_one_letter_code
_entity_poly.pdbx_strand_id
1 'polypeptide(L)'
;MRDRRFIAEHRGGLLKKDHHRQLIKWACKCSEHVLPLCGETVDERLINALFIAKEWARGNSKVGDAMKASVDAHAIARESVNHISIAVARSIGQAVATAHMADHSLGAAIYALKAVKFADKSIDEERKWQNEQLPSEIMELVLTTRTEKEHLFKELK
;
A
#
# COMPACT_ATOMS: atom_id res chain seq x y z
N MET A 1 -15.88 -4.25 -13.02
CA MET A 1 -15.26 -5.58 -13.09
C MET A 1 -13.84 -5.53 -12.51
N ARG A 2 -13.50 -6.48 -11.66
CA ARG A 2 -12.16 -6.52 -11.05
C ARG A 2 -11.12 -6.96 -12.08
N ASP A 3 -9.94 -6.38 -11.98
CA ASP A 3 -8.81 -6.69 -12.85
C ASP A 3 -8.25 -8.08 -12.50
N ARG A 4 -8.39 -9.04 -13.42
CA ARG A 4 -7.95 -10.43 -13.21
C ARG A 4 -6.44 -10.56 -12.97
N ARG A 5 -5.65 -9.58 -13.40
CA ARG A 5 -4.20 -9.58 -13.15
C ARG A 5 -3.88 -9.51 -11.65
N PHE A 6 -4.82 -8.96 -10.85
CA PHE A 6 -4.69 -8.82 -9.41
C PHE A 6 -5.56 -9.83 -8.63
N ILE A 7 -6.20 -10.76 -9.31
CA ILE A 7 -6.98 -11.81 -8.67
C ILE A 7 -6.11 -13.07 -8.59
N ALA A 8 -6.02 -13.67 -7.39
CA ALA A 8 -5.23 -14.86 -7.15
C ALA A 8 -5.69 -16.04 -8.01
N GLU A 9 -4.75 -16.88 -8.40
CA GLU A 9 -5.03 -18.06 -9.22
C GLU A 9 -6.09 -18.98 -8.61
N HIS A 10 -6.05 -19.19 -7.30
CA HIS A 10 -7.03 -20.06 -6.63
C HIS A 10 -8.46 -19.48 -6.64
N ARG A 11 -8.62 -18.21 -7.01
CA ARG A 11 -9.91 -17.55 -7.18
C ARG A 11 -10.27 -17.32 -8.65
N GLY A 12 -9.54 -17.96 -9.56
CA GLY A 12 -9.79 -17.88 -11.00
C GLY A 12 -9.08 -16.75 -11.72
N GLY A 13 -8.15 -16.06 -11.07
CA GLY A 13 -7.39 -14.97 -11.66
C GLY A 13 -6.04 -15.40 -12.22
N LEU A 14 -5.20 -14.41 -12.51
CA LEU A 14 -3.89 -14.62 -13.14
C LEU A 14 -2.71 -14.42 -12.18
N LEU A 15 -2.98 -13.94 -10.95
CA LEU A 15 -1.93 -13.58 -10.01
C LEU A 15 -1.38 -14.79 -9.26
N LYS A 16 -0.09 -15.07 -9.44
CA LYS A 16 0.61 -16.12 -8.71
C LYS A 16 0.80 -15.71 -7.25
N LYS A 17 0.81 -16.70 -6.35
CA LYS A 17 0.97 -16.48 -4.91
C LYS A 17 2.24 -15.70 -4.57
N ASP A 18 3.36 -16.06 -5.20
CA ASP A 18 4.63 -15.36 -4.97
C ASP A 18 4.55 -13.89 -5.38
N HIS A 19 3.88 -13.59 -6.49
CA HIS A 19 3.69 -12.22 -6.97
C HIS A 19 2.79 -11.44 -6.02
N HIS A 20 1.75 -12.07 -5.48
CA HIS A 20 0.88 -11.45 -4.48
C HIS A 20 1.68 -11.06 -3.23
N ARG A 21 2.56 -11.96 -2.77
CA ARG A 21 3.44 -11.69 -1.63
C ARG A 21 4.40 -10.54 -1.91
N GLN A 22 4.93 -10.47 -3.13
CA GLN A 22 5.81 -9.36 -3.53
C GLN A 22 5.08 -8.03 -3.57
N LEU A 23 3.82 -8.03 -4.02
CA LEU A 23 2.99 -6.82 -4.05
C LEU A 23 2.77 -6.25 -2.64
N ILE A 24 2.45 -7.10 -1.66
CA ILE A 24 2.25 -6.62 -0.29
C ILE A 24 3.56 -6.12 0.33
N LYS A 25 4.67 -6.78 0.06
CA LYS A 25 5.99 -6.32 0.53
C LYS A 25 6.35 -4.96 -0.06
N TRP A 26 6.10 -4.78 -1.35
CA TRP A 26 6.33 -3.51 -2.02
C TRP A 26 5.43 -2.42 -1.44
N ALA A 27 4.15 -2.71 -1.24
CA ALA A 27 3.20 -1.78 -0.63
C ALA A 27 3.68 -1.34 0.75
N CYS A 28 4.17 -2.28 1.57
CA CYS A 28 4.73 -1.97 2.88
C CYS A 28 5.94 -1.04 2.78
N LYS A 29 6.82 -1.26 1.81
CA LYS A 29 7.96 -0.37 1.59
C LYS A 29 7.50 1.06 1.29
N CYS A 30 6.49 1.21 0.44
CA CYS A 30 5.93 2.51 0.10
C CYS A 30 5.39 3.22 1.35
N SER A 31 4.62 2.50 2.17
CA SER A 31 4.05 3.05 3.41
C SER A 31 5.14 3.41 4.43
N GLU A 32 6.10 2.52 4.62
CA GLU A 32 7.19 2.73 5.59
C GLU A 32 8.08 3.93 5.22
N HIS A 33 8.24 4.18 3.93
CA HIS A 33 9.07 5.29 3.46
C HIS A 33 8.50 6.65 3.86
N VAL A 34 7.18 6.75 3.97
CA VAL A 34 6.52 8.00 4.36
C VAL A 34 6.12 8.04 5.84
N LEU A 35 6.26 6.94 6.56
CA LEU A 35 5.92 6.88 7.98
C LEU A 35 6.62 7.95 8.82
N PRO A 36 7.92 8.26 8.61
CA PRO A 36 8.60 9.32 9.35
C PRO A 36 7.95 10.72 9.22
N LEU A 37 7.13 10.93 8.18
CA LEU A 37 6.44 12.21 8.01
C LEU A 37 5.38 12.46 9.07
N CYS A 38 4.96 11.43 9.81
CA CYS A 38 4.02 11.54 10.93
C CYS A 38 4.66 12.16 12.18
N GLY A 39 6.00 12.31 12.21
CA GLY A 39 6.73 12.80 13.36
C GLY A 39 7.24 11.66 14.24
N GLU A 40 7.59 11.99 15.49
CA GLU A 40 8.25 11.04 16.40
C GLU A 40 7.31 10.00 17.01
N THR A 41 6.03 10.33 17.15
CA THR A 41 5.06 9.42 17.76
C THR A 41 4.19 8.77 16.69
N VAL A 42 4.26 7.44 16.62
CA VAL A 42 3.45 6.65 15.68
C VAL A 42 2.51 5.76 16.50
N ASP A 43 1.23 5.74 16.12
CA ASP A 43 0.24 4.88 16.76
C ASP A 43 0.64 3.41 16.59
N GLU A 44 0.62 2.65 17.68
CA GLU A 44 1.01 1.24 17.69
C GLU A 44 0.18 0.38 16.74
N ARG A 45 -1.08 0.76 16.47
CA ARG A 45 -1.95 0.04 15.54
C ARG A 45 -1.38 0.09 14.11
N LEU A 46 -0.71 1.18 13.73
CA LEU A 46 -0.06 1.30 12.42
C LEU A 46 1.17 0.38 12.33
N ILE A 47 1.96 0.34 13.39
CA ILE A 47 3.12 -0.55 13.46
C ILE A 47 2.66 -2.02 13.39
N ASN A 48 1.61 -2.35 14.13
CA ASN A 48 1.03 -3.69 14.12
C ASN A 48 0.50 -4.06 12.73
N ALA A 49 -0.16 -3.14 12.03
CA ALA A 49 -0.69 -3.40 10.69
C ALA A 49 0.44 -3.74 9.71
N LEU A 50 1.55 -3.00 9.76
CA LEU A 50 2.72 -3.30 8.92
C LEU A 50 3.32 -4.66 9.28
N PHE A 51 3.41 -4.96 10.57
CA PHE A 51 3.90 -6.26 11.03
C PHE A 51 3.03 -7.41 10.50
N ILE A 52 1.70 -7.30 10.64
CA ILE A 52 0.76 -8.32 10.15
C ILE A 52 0.88 -8.49 8.62
N ALA A 53 1.02 -7.40 7.88
CA ALA A 53 1.19 -7.46 6.43
C ALA A 53 2.44 -8.26 6.05
N LYS A 54 3.55 -8.00 6.72
CA LYS A 54 4.81 -8.71 6.48
C LYS A 54 4.72 -10.18 6.89
N GLU A 55 4.05 -10.46 7.99
CA GLU A 55 3.83 -11.83 8.46
C GLU A 55 2.94 -12.61 7.48
N TRP A 56 1.91 -11.97 6.91
CA TRP A 56 1.12 -12.61 5.86
C TRP A 56 2.00 -12.98 4.67
N ALA A 57 2.89 -12.10 4.26
CA ALA A 57 3.82 -12.36 3.16
C ALA A 57 4.73 -13.55 3.42
N ARG A 58 5.02 -13.83 4.70
CA ARG A 58 5.82 -14.98 5.13
C ARG A 58 4.99 -16.25 5.34
N GLY A 59 3.66 -16.15 5.24
CA GLY A 59 2.76 -17.25 5.48
C GLY A 59 2.39 -17.44 6.96
N ASN A 60 2.70 -16.48 7.81
CA ASN A 60 2.54 -16.58 9.27
C ASN A 60 1.29 -15.89 9.83
N SER A 61 0.51 -15.17 9.01
CA SER A 61 -0.75 -14.61 9.45
C SER A 61 -1.86 -14.89 8.43
N LYS A 62 -3.10 -14.81 8.90
CA LYS A 62 -4.28 -15.10 8.09
C LYS A 62 -4.83 -13.83 7.46
N VAL A 63 -5.57 -14.00 6.36
CA VAL A 63 -6.27 -12.88 5.69
C VAL A 63 -7.18 -12.14 6.66
N GLY A 64 -7.87 -12.85 7.57
CA GLY A 64 -8.74 -12.23 8.58
C GLY A 64 -7.98 -11.29 9.51
N ASP A 65 -6.77 -11.67 9.91
CA ASP A 65 -5.91 -10.81 10.74
C ASP A 65 -5.52 -9.55 9.98
N ALA A 66 -5.20 -9.69 8.71
CA ALA A 66 -4.84 -8.55 7.85
C ALA A 66 -6.03 -7.61 7.65
N MET A 67 -7.23 -8.15 7.46
CA MET A 67 -8.44 -7.35 7.30
C MET A 67 -8.74 -6.54 8.56
N LYS A 68 -8.59 -7.16 9.73
CA LYS A 68 -8.79 -6.47 11.02
C LYS A 68 -7.77 -5.35 11.19
N ALA A 69 -6.51 -5.61 10.88
CA ALA A 69 -5.44 -4.60 10.97
C ALA A 69 -5.70 -3.43 10.01
N SER A 70 -6.26 -3.70 8.83
CA SER A 70 -6.64 -2.66 7.87
C SER A 70 -7.75 -1.78 8.45
N VAL A 71 -8.77 -2.37 9.05
CA VAL A 71 -9.86 -1.62 9.72
C VAL A 71 -9.29 -0.71 10.80
N ASP A 72 -8.38 -1.21 11.62
CA ASP A 72 -7.73 -0.43 12.68
C ASP A 72 -6.95 0.76 12.11
N ALA A 73 -6.18 0.55 11.03
CA ALA A 73 -5.42 1.63 10.38
C ALA A 73 -6.35 2.71 9.82
N HIS A 74 -7.44 2.32 9.18
CA HIS A 74 -8.43 3.27 8.66
C HIS A 74 -9.16 4.01 9.78
N ALA A 75 -9.36 3.38 10.94
CA ALA A 75 -9.92 4.04 12.13
C ALA A 75 -9.01 5.18 12.59
N ILE A 76 -7.70 4.96 12.59
CA ILE A 76 -6.73 6.01 12.92
C ILE A 76 -6.84 7.18 11.95
N ALA A 77 -6.99 6.90 10.65
CA ALA A 77 -7.17 7.94 9.65
C ALA A 77 -8.40 8.79 9.96
N ARG A 78 -9.51 8.16 10.34
CA ARG A 78 -10.75 8.88 10.68
C ARG A 78 -10.64 9.68 11.98
N GLU A 79 -9.83 9.23 12.92
CA GLU A 79 -9.60 9.90 14.21
C GLU A 79 -8.62 11.08 14.09
N SER A 80 -7.83 11.12 13.04
CA SER A 80 -6.78 12.12 12.86
C SER A 80 -7.30 13.39 12.18
N VAL A 81 -6.72 14.53 12.53
CA VAL A 81 -7.03 15.82 11.89
C VAL A 81 -5.88 16.30 11.00
N ASN A 82 -4.70 15.69 11.12
CA ASN A 82 -3.52 16.06 10.36
C ASN A 82 -3.54 15.35 9.01
N HIS A 83 -3.46 16.10 7.91
CA HIS A 83 -3.53 15.54 6.57
C HIS A 83 -2.43 14.54 6.25
N ILE A 84 -1.22 14.77 6.75
CA ILE A 84 -0.10 13.84 6.56
C ILE A 84 -0.40 12.52 7.27
N SER A 85 -0.80 12.60 8.54
CA SER A 85 -1.12 11.41 9.35
C SER A 85 -2.28 10.61 8.76
N ILE A 86 -3.30 11.30 8.23
CA ILE A 86 -4.43 10.64 7.55
C ILE A 86 -3.92 9.87 6.33
N ALA A 87 -3.12 10.51 5.49
CA ALA A 87 -2.60 9.88 4.28
C ALA A 87 -1.71 8.67 4.60
N VAL A 88 -0.83 8.80 5.60
CA VAL A 88 0.04 7.69 6.02
C VAL A 88 -0.79 6.53 6.56
N ALA A 89 -1.78 6.80 7.41
CA ALA A 89 -2.66 5.75 7.94
C ALA A 89 -3.44 5.05 6.82
N ARG A 90 -3.94 5.80 5.83
CA ARG A 90 -4.61 5.22 4.66
C ARG A 90 -3.65 4.36 3.83
N SER A 91 -2.40 4.82 3.66
CA SER A 91 -1.38 4.06 2.95
C SER A 91 -1.16 2.70 3.63
N ILE A 92 -0.99 2.69 4.95
CA ILE A 92 -0.77 1.47 5.72
C ILE A 92 -2.00 0.55 5.67
N GLY A 93 -3.21 1.13 5.79
CA GLY A 93 -4.44 0.37 5.68
C GLY A 93 -4.55 -0.35 4.33
N GLN A 94 -4.19 0.33 3.24
CA GLN A 94 -4.16 -0.26 1.90
C GLN A 94 -3.06 -1.32 1.78
N ALA A 95 -1.90 -1.07 2.37
CA ALA A 95 -0.79 -2.04 2.31
C ALA A 95 -1.20 -3.38 2.92
N VAL A 96 -1.77 -3.36 4.12
CA VAL A 96 -2.19 -4.61 4.78
C VAL A 96 -3.41 -5.23 4.11
N ALA A 97 -4.31 -4.42 3.54
CA ALA A 97 -5.47 -4.91 2.78
C ALA A 97 -5.07 -5.63 1.50
N THR A 98 -3.82 -5.46 1.03
CA THR A 98 -3.29 -6.19 -0.13
C THR A 98 -3.37 -7.70 0.07
N ALA A 99 -3.31 -8.18 1.31
CA ALA A 99 -3.48 -9.61 1.63
C ALA A 99 -4.84 -10.14 1.15
N HIS A 100 -5.88 -9.31 1.24
CA HIS A 100 -7.24 -9.67 0.80
C HIS A 100 -7.45 -9.37 -0.69
N MET A 101 -6.99 -8.20 -1.15
CA MET A 101 -7.16 -7.75 -2.54
C MET A 101 -5.85 -7.11 -3.00
N ALA A 102 -5.15 -7.80 -3.89
CA ALA A 102 -3.79 -7.44 -4.30
C ALA A 102 -3.67 -6.05 -4.94
N ASP A 103 -4.74 -5.54 -5.58
CA ASP A 103 -4.74 -4.20 -6.18
C ASP A 103 -4.69 -3.07 -5.15
N HIS A 104 -4.96 -3.35 -3.87
CA HIS A 104 -4.76 -2.40 -2.78
C HIS A 104 -3.29 -1.98 -2.64
N SER A 105 -2.36 -2.76 -3.18
CA SER A 105 -0.94 -2.39 -3.20
C SER A 105 -0.72 -1.04 -3.89
N LEU A 106 -1.44 -0.77 -4.97
CA LEU A 106 -1.38 0.51 -5.66
C LEU A 106 -1.99 1.64 -4.83
N GLY A 107 -3.04 1.33 -4.07
CA GLY A 107 -3.64 2.28 -3.13
C GLY A 107 -2.64 2.73 -2.07
N ALA A 108 -1.85 1.79 -1.55
CA ALA A 108 -0.80 2.11 -0.58
C ALA A 108 0.20 3.11 -1.17
N ALA A 109 0.64 2.87 -2.39
CA ALA A 109 1.58 3.77 -3.09
C ALA A 109 0.96 5.15 -3.33
N ILE A 110 -0.31 5.21 -3.74
CA ILE A 110 -1.01 6.48 -4.00
C ILE A 110 -1.13 7.31 -2.73
N TYR A 111 -1.55 6.71 -1.62
CA TYR A 111 -1.66 7.43 -0.35
C TYR A 111 -0.30 7.87 0.18
N ALA A 112 0.75 7.10 -0.08
CA ALA A 112 2.11 7.53 0.24
C ALA A 112 2.49 8.79 -0.55
N LEU A 113 2.12 8.87 -1.84
CA LEU A 113 2.32 10.07 -2.64
C LEU A 113 1.53 11.26 -2.11
N LYS A 114 0.30 11.03 -1.62
CA LYS A 114 -0.50 12.08 -0.98
C LYS A 114 0.17 12.61 0.27
N ALA A 115 0.74 11.73 1.09
CA ALA A 115 1.48 12.14 2.29
C ALA A 115 2.66 13.05 1.93
N VAL A 116 3.40 12.68 0.90
CA VAL A 116 4.53 13.47 0.38
C VAL A 116 4.06 14.84 -0.09
N LYS A 117 2.94 14.89 -0.81
CA LYS A 117 2.34 16.15 -1.27
C LYS A 117 1.98 17.06 -0.08
N PHE A 118 1.32 16.52 0.93
CA PHE A 118 0.95 17.28 2.12
C PHE A 118 2.17 17.76 2.91
N ALA A 119 3.31 17.07 2.77
CA ALA A 119 4.57 17.47 3.41
C ALA A 119 5.39 18.44 2.55
N ASP A 120 4.82 18.94 1.45
CA ASP A 120 5.48 19.84 0.51
C ASP A 120 6.76 19.28 -0.09
N LYS A 121 6.77 17.97 -0.33
CA LYS A 121 7.88 17.26 -0.97
C LYS A 121 7.51 16.81 -2.39
N SER A 122 8.50 16.39 -3.17
CA SER A 122 8.31 16.03 -4.57
C SER A 122 7.58 14.69 -4.74
N ILE A 123 6.39 14.75 -5.34
CA ILE A 123 5.62 13.54 -5.70
C ILE A 123 6.37 12.74 -6.75
N ASP A 124 7.00 13.41 -7.74
CA ASP A 124 7.71 12.76 -8.82
C ASP A 124 8.92 11.97 -8.32
N GLU A 125 9.67 12.55 -7.36
CA GLU A 125 10.81 11.86 -6.76
C GLU A 125 10.36 10.65 -5.95
N GLU A 126 9.25 10.78 -5.20
CA GLU A 126 8.72 9.66 -4.42
C GLU A 126 8.21 8.54 -5.32
N ARG A 127 7.50 8.88 -6.41
CA ARG A 127 7.01 7.88 -7.38
C ARG A 127 8.18 7.14 -8.01
N LYS A 128 9.23 7.86 -8.38
CA LYS A 128 10.45 7.26 -8.93
C LYS A 128 11.06 6.28 -7.93
N TRP A 129 11.17 6.69 -6.67
CA TRP A 129 11.69 5.83 -5.61
C TRP A 129 10.84 4.57 -5.46
N GLN A 130 9.51 4.71 -5.43
CA GLN A 130 8.60 3.58 -5.34
C GLN A 130 8.80 2.60 -6.50
N ASN A 131 8.94 3.11 -7.71
CA ASN A 131 9.15 2.27 -8.89
C ASN A 131 10.50 1.55 -8.83
N GLU A 132 11.52 2.18 -8.27
CA GLU A 132 12.84 1.57 -8.09
C GLU A 132 12.84 0.42 -7.09
N GLN A 133 11.84 0.35 -6.20
CA GLN A 133 11.71 -0.72 -5.22
C GLN A 133 10.99 -1.96 -5.77
N LEU A 134 10.44 -1.90 -6.98
CA LEU A 134 9.67 -3.00 -7.55
C LEU A 134 10.57 -4.20 -7.90
N PRO A 135 10.25 -5.41 -7.39
CA PRO A 135 10.90 -6.62 -7.89
C PRO A 135 10.56 -6.83 -9.37
N SER A 136 11.49 -7.43 -10.11
CA SER A 136 11.33 -7.64 -11.56
C SER A 136 10.04 -8.40 -11.93
N GLU A 137 9.61 -9.35 -11.10
CA GLU A 137 8.46 -10.21 -11.38
C GLU A 137 7.13 -9.46 -11.38
N ILE A 138 7.03 -8.35 -10.65
CA ILE A 138 5.79 -7.55 -10.59
C ILE A 138 5.95 -6.17 -11.25
N MET A 139 7.13 -5.85 -11.73
CA MET A 139 7.44 -4.52 -12.29
C MET A 139 6.53 -4.16 -13.45
N GLU A 140 6.40 -5.05 -14.43
CA GLU A 140 5.56 -4.81 -15.61
C GLU A 140 4.10 -4.58 -15.21
N LEU A 141 3.57 -5.44 -14.35
CA LEU A 141 2.19 -5.34 -13.88
C LEU A 141 1.93 -3.98 -13.22
N VAL A 142 2.78 -3.58 -12.29
CA VAL A 142 2.60 -2.33 -11.54
C VAL A 142 2.77 -1.11 -12.45
N LEU A 143 3.83 -1.07 -13.25
CA LEU A 143 4.10 0.09 -14.13
C LEU A 143 3.01 0.24 -15.19
N THR A 144 2.56 -0.85 -15.80
CA THR A 144 1.49 -0.84 -16.78
C THR A 144 0.19 -0.33 -16.15
N THR A 145 -0.14 -0.83 -14.96
CA THR A 145 -1.35 -0.41 -14.25
C THR A 145 -1.28 1.07 -13.86
N ARG A 146 -0.12 1.55 -13.43
CA ARG A 146 0.07 2.98 -13.14
C ARG A 146 -0.20 3.84 -14.37
N THR A 147 0.31 3.42 -15.54
CA THR A 147 0.10 4.14 -16.78
C THR A 147 -1.38 4.15 -17.17
N GLU A 148 -2.06 3.00 -17.10
CA GLU A 148 -3.48 2.87 -17.41
C GLU A 148 -4.36 3.73 -16.50
N LYS A 149 -3.97 3.89 -15.25
CA LYS A 149 -4.72 4.64 -14.23
C LYS A 149 -4.15 6.02 -13.97
N GLU A 150 -3.38 6.56 -14.89
CA GLU A 150 -2.73 7.87 -14.73
C GLU A 150 -3.72 8.98 -14.38
N HIS A 151 -4.94 8.89 -14.91
CA HIS A 151 -6.00 9.87 -14.62
C HIS A 151 -6.34 9.94 -13.13
N LEU A 152 -6.15 8.84 -12.37
CA LEU A 152 -6.40 8.81 -10.93
C LEU A 152 -5.33 9.58 -10.16
N PHE A 153 -4.16 9.79 -10.78
CA PHE A 153 -3.04 10.50 -10.15
C PHE A 153 -3.06 12.00 -10.46
N LYS A 154 -3.93 12.46 -11.36
CA LYS A 154 -4.04 13.89 -11.69
C LYS A 154 -4.47 14.73 -10.49
N GLU A 155 -5.25 14.14 -9.58
CA GLU A 155 -5.66 14.80 -8.34
C GLU A 155 -4.50 15.11 -7.41
N LEU A 156 -3.34 14.47 -7.64
CA LEU A 156 -2.14 14.66 -6.84
C LEU A 156 -1.29 15.84 -7.31
N LYS A 157 -1.58 16.36 -8.51
CA LYS A 157 -0.80 17.45 -9.10
C LYS A 157 -1.34 18.82 -8.73
#